data_9e92df1b97666b7cf2befd0b7ef7b809
#
_entry.id   9e92df1b97666b7cf2befd0b7ef7b809
#
_cell.length_a   1.000
_cell.length_b   1.000
_cell.length_c   1.000
_cell.angle_alpha   90.00
_cell.angle_beta   90.00
_cell.angle_gamma   90.00
#
_symmetry.space_group_name_H-M   'P 1'
#
loop_
_entity.id
_entity.type
_entity.pdbx_description
1 polymer ?
#
loop_
_entity_poly.entity_id
_entity_poly.type
_entity_poly.pdbx_seq_one_letter_code
_entity_poly.pdbx_strand_id
1 'polypeptide(L)'
;MRFFLGLFIVFISADFSFGQSLQSSATPKTPPSKAAGCAPPTTTTYLELNNVRAMIHTAGNLWQVPNQNFSQYEIPKNSGIMALFTAALWLGGTDVNNQLKLAALRYRNGQDYWTGPLTKITAETTYENCSKYDRHFVTTQDMIREFNAWFEAGLADQQNGTNTQSQQFPDYKVPEIIKEWPAHGDVTQGQDYYLAPFYDFNGDGHYNWEDGDFPWYDIKKDKECNVDRSVSLYGDMNYWWVMNDKGNIHTETGADPIGMEIRAQAFAFASNDEINNMTFYNYELINRGTQTLYNTYFGFFTDGALGDPFDDYVGCDVSRGLGY
;
A
#
# COMPACT_ATOMS: atom_id res chain seq x y z
N MET A 1 -42.66 39.41 47.21
CA MET A 1 -43.38 38.93 46.02
C MET A 1 -42.44 37.96 45.31
N ARG A 2 -42.59 36.65 45.57
CA ARG A 2 -41.72 35.61 45.02
C ARG A 2 -42.47 34.99 43.84
N PHE A 3 -41.88 35.08 42.63
CA PHE A 3 -42.32 34.36 41.46
C PHE A 3 -41.62 33.01 41.40
N PHE A 4 -42.42 31.94 41.46
CA PHE A 4 -41.98 30.58 41.13
C PHE A 4 -42.09 30.39 39.63
N LEU A 5 -40.98 30.09 38.94
CA LEU A 5 -40.99 29.68 37.56
C LEU A 5 -40.96 28.16 37.52
N GLY A 6 -42.09 27.56 37.15
CA GLY A 6 -42.21 26.10 36.99
C GLY A 6 -41.55 25.66 35.68
N LEU A 7 -40.60 24.76 35.78
CA LEU A 7 -39.97 24.10 34.67
C LEU A 7 -40.83 22.90 34.23
N PHE A 8 -41.47 22.99 33.06
CA PHE A 8 -42.19 21.87 32.46
C PHE A 8 -41.16 21.03 31.67
N ILE A 9 -40.84 19.84 32.17
CA ILE A 9 -40.07 18.83 31.43
C ILE A 9 -41.08 17.99 30.64
N VAL A 10 -41.09 18.13 29.33
CA VAL A 10 -41.85 17.27 28.43
C VAL A 10 -40.94 16.07 28.09
N PHE A 11 -41.33 14.91 28.63
CA PHE A 11 -40.76 13.64 28.18
C PHE A 11 -41.39 13.26 26.83
N ILE A 12 -40.64 13.33 25.75
CA ILE A 12 -41.03 12.72 24.48
C ILE A 12 -40.48 11.28 24.52
N SER A 13 -41.35 10.31 24.74
CA SER A 13 -41.05 8.90 24.54
C SER A 13 -41.04 8.64 23.03
N ALA A 14 -39.88 8.47 22.49
CA ALA A 14 -39.74 7.95 21.13
C ALA A 14 -39.83 6.42 21.17
N ASP A 15 -40.96 5.88 20.75
CA ASP A 15 -41.13 4.46 20.52
C ASP A 15 -40.27 4.06 19.29
N PHE A 16 -39.13 3.45 19.54
CA PHE A 16 -38.35 2.77 18.50
C PHE A 16 -39.03 1.42 18.19
N SER A 17 -39.84 1.43 17.15
CA SER A 17 -40.31 0.19 16.53
C SER A 17 -39.13 -0.50 15.88
N PHE A 18 -38.64 -1.58 16.48
CA PHE A 18 -37.71 -2.49 15.80
C PHE A 18 -38.43 -3.13 14.64
N GLY A 19 -37.99 -2.76 13.44
CA GLY A 19 -38.44 -3.35 12.19
C GLY A 19 -38.18 -4.86 12.19
N GLN A 20 -39.20 -5.60 11.81
CA GLN A 20 -39.18 -7.05 11.67
C GLN A 20 -37.99 -7.47 10.79
N SER A 21 -37.25 -8.47 11.27
CA SER A 21 -36.24 -9.16 10.49
C SER A 21 -36.89 -9.74 9.22
N LEU A 22 -36.55 -9.18 8.07
CA LEU A 22 -36.80 -9.83 6.79
C LEU A 22 -36.00 -11.13 6.79
N GLN A 23 -36.72 -12.26 6.91
CA GLN A 23 -36.15 -13.56 6.61
C GLN A 23 -35.75 -13.54 5.12
N SER A 24 -34.46 -13.35 4.88
CA SER A 24 -33.85 -13.55 3.58
C SER A 24 -34.03 -15.00 3.19
N SER A 25 -34.79 -15.25 2.14
CA SER A 25 -34.82 -16.55 1.48
C SER A 25 -33.39 -16.88 1.01
N ALA A 26 -32.81 -17.91 1.61
CA ALA A 26 -31.46 -18.34 1.27
C ALA A 26 -31.40 -18.76 -0.20
N THR A 27 -30.90 -17.88 -1.04
CA THR A 27 -30.41 -18.26 -2.38
C THR A 27 -29.28 -19.28 -2.21
N PRO A 28 -29.14 -20.26 -3.08
CA PRO A 28 -28.07 -21.24 -2.99
C PRO A 28 -26.72 -20.50 -2.99
N LYS A 29 -26.01 -20.56 -1.86
CA LYS A 29 -24.64 -20.05 -1.79
C LYS A 29 -23.80 -20.80 -2.80
N THR A 30 -23.23 -20.11 -3.76
CA THR A 30 -22.10 -20.62 -4.53
C THR A 30 -21.08 -21.17 -3.53
N PRO A 31 -20.55 -22.40 -3.71
CA PRO A 31 -19.57 -22.92 -2.77
C PRO A 31 -18.45 -21.87 -2.60
N PRO A 32 -18.03 -21.57 -1.38
CA PRO A 32 -16.98 -20.58 -1.14
C PRO A 32 -15.76 -20.99 -1.97
N SER A 33 -15.20 -20.05 -2.72
CA SER A 33 -13.93 -20.27 -3.40
C SER A 33 -12.95 -20.74 -2.33
N LYS A 34 -12.24 -21.84 -2.60
CA LYS A 34 -11.31 -22.41 -1.64
C LYS A 34 -10.27 -21.33 -1.29
N ALA A 35 -10.25 -20.89 -0.04
CA ALA A 35 -9.29 -19.90 0.39
C ALA A 35 -7.86 -20.42 0.16
N ALA A 36 -6.95 -19.56 -0.28
CA ALA A 36 -5.57 -19.93 -0.56
C ALA A 36 -4.80 -20.37 0.70
N GLY A 37 -5.33 -20.04 1.89
CA GLY A 37 -4.74 -20.42 3.17
C GLY A 37 -3.49 -19.62 3.52
N CYS A 38 -3.32 -18.43 2.95
CA CYS A 38 -2.22 -17.52 3.29
C CYS A 38 -2.21 -17.21 4.80
N ALA A 39 -1.04 -17.29 5.43
CA ALA A 39 -0.87 -16.81 6.78
C ALA A 39 -0.95 -15.26 6.81
N PRO A 40 -1.37 -14.66 7.94
CA PRO A 40 -1.27 -13.23 8.12
C PRO A 40 0.17 -12.77 7.90
N PRO A 41 0.42 -11.71 7.11
CA PRO A 41 1.75 -11.16 6.91
C PRO A 41 2.35 -10.64 8.22
N THR A 42 3.66 -10.71 8.34
CA THR A 42 4.38 -10.38 9.57
C THR A 42 5.44 -9.30 9.39
N THR A 43 5.85 -9.02 8.17
CA THR A 43 6.95 -8.09 7.90
C THR A 43 6.53 -6.65 8.16
N THR A 44 7.34 -5.98 8.98
CA THR A 44 7.27 -4.55 9.26
C THR A 44 8.60 -3.88 8.96
N THR A 45 8.58 -2.67 8.45
CA THR A 45 9.75 -1.81 8.25
C THR A 45 9.43 -0.38 8.65
N TYR A 46 10.48 0.46 8.75
CA TYR A 46 10.30 1.87 9.08
C TYR A 46 10.77 2.75 7.93
N LEU A 47 9.86 3.60 7.45
CA LEU A 47 10.21 4.73 6.60
C LEU A 47 10.72 5.84 7.51
N GLU A 48 12.03 6.11 7.48
CA GLU A 48 12.69 7.01 8.44
C GLU A 48 13.81 7.85 7.79
N LEU A 49 13.64 8.17 6.52
CA LEU A 49 14.60 8.98 5.76
C LEU A 49 14.68 10.40 6.29
N ASN A 50 13.56 11.02 6.56
CA ASN A 50 13.41 12.44 6.95
C ASN A 50 13.13 12.61 8.45
N ASN A 51 12.41 13.67 8.83
CA ASN A 51 12.07 13.95 10.22
C ASN A 51 10.90 13.09 10.77
N VAL A 52 10.41 12.15 9.98
CA VAL A 52 9.37 11.20 10.40
C VAL A 52 9.97 9.81 10.52
N ARG A 53 9.49 9.04 11.49
CA ARG A 53 9.71 7.61 11.60
C ARG A 53 8.36 6.90 11.60
N ALA A 54 8.00 6.29 10.47
CA ALA A 54 6.70 5.69 10.25
C ALA A 54 6.81 4.18 9.98
N MET A 55 6.15 3.36 10.79
CA MET A 55 6.11 1.91 10.57
C MET A 55 5.16 1.56 9.43
N ILE A 56 5.61 0.69 8.53
CA ILE A 56 4.84 0.16 7.41
C ILE A 56 4.76 -1.34 7.57
N HIS A 57 3.59 -1.89 7.31
CA HIS A 57 3.33 -3.31 7.35
C HIS A 57 2.90 -3.83 5.97
N THR A 58 3.41 -4.97 5.56
CA THR A 58 3.11 -5.56 4.24
C THR A 58 1.65 -5.95 4.04
N ALA A 59 0.87 -6.09 5.12
CA ALA A 59 -0.57 -6.34 5.07
C ALA A 59 -1.44 -5.07 4.92
N GLY A 60 -0.85 -3.92 4.57
CA GLY A 60 -1.59 -2.68 4.29
C GLY A 60 -2.01 -1.87 5.52
N ASN A 61 -1.70 -2.33 6.72
CA ASN A 61 -1.86 -1.55 7.94
C ASN A 61 -0.61 -0.69 8.16
N LEU A 62 -0.80 0.56 8.55
CA LEU A 62 0.25 1.53 8.77
C LEU A 62 0.29 1.95 10.24
N TRP A 63 1.47 2.27 10.74
CA TRP A 63 1.78 3.02 11.96
C TRP A 63 1.43 2.38 13.29
N GLN A 64 0.77 1.23 13.31
CA GLN A 64 0.42 0.50 14.53
C GLN A 64 1.25 -0.77 14.66
N VAL A 65 1.79 -1.03 15.83
CA VAL A 65 2.42 -2.33 16.12
C VAL A 65 1.35 -3.43 16.04
N PRO A 66 1.56 -4.48 15.24
CA PRO A 66 0.59 -5.57 15.14
C PRO A 66 0.21 -6.17 16.50
N ASN A 67 -1.10 -6.30 16.74
CA ASN A 67 -1.66 -6.87 17.98
C ASN A 67 -1.28 -6.13 19.27
N GLN A 68 -0.84 -4.89 19.18
CA GLN A 68 -0.51 -4.03 20.30
C GLN A 68 -1.16 -2.66 20.15
N ASN A 69 -1.39 -1.99 21.26
CA ASN A 69 -1.99 -0.66 21.27
C ASN A 69 -0.88 0.43 21.30
N PHE A 70 0.07 0.35 20.36
CA PHE A 70 1.18 1.29 20.26
C PHE A 70 1.26 1.91 18.87
N SER A 71 1.22 3.24 18.83
CA SER A 71 1.53 4.03 17.65
C SER A 71 3.01 3.94 17.28
N GLN A 72 3.28 4.01 15.98
CA GLN A 72 4.63 4.03 15.39
C GLN A 72 4.71 5.04 14.23
N TYR A 73 4.03 6.18 14.38
CA TYR A 73 4.24 7.35 13.54
C TYR A 73 4.80 8.48 14.38
N GLU A 74 6.11 8.55 14.46
CA GLU A 74 6.84 9.46 15.31
C GLU A 74 7.29 10.70 14.54
N ILE A 75 6.98 11.87 15.07
CA ILE A 75 7.40 13.16 14.53
C ILE A 75 7.53 14.20 15.65
N PRO A 76 8.68 14.88 15.82
CA PRO A 76 9.97 14.65 15.12
C PRO A 76 10.55 13.27 15.43
N LYS A 77 11.26 12.69 14.48
CA LYS A 77 11.95 11.40 14.65
C LYS A 77 12.88 11.44 15.87
N ASN A 78 12.85 10.38 16.71
CA ASN A 78 13.57 10.20 17.96
C ASN A 78 13.10 11.13 19.11
N SER A 79 11.92 11.73 19.00
CA SER A 79 11.32 12.54 20.07
C SER A 79 10.50 11.74 21.07
N GLY A 80 10.02 10.58 20.70
CA GLY A 80 9.03 9.81 21.44
C GLY A 80 7.59 10.34 21.26
N ILE A 81 7.39 11.37 20.42
CA ILE A 81 6.07 11.98 20.18
C ILE A 81 5.41 11.27 18.98
N MET A 82 4.27 10.65 19.23
CA MET A 82 3.45 10.00 18.22
C MET A 82 2.36 10.95 17.76
N ALA A 83 2.13 11.03 16.44
CA ALA A 83 1.13 11.91 15.86
C ALA A 83 -0.07 11.15 15.26
N LEU A 84 0.15 9.94 14.74
CA LEU A 84 -0.89 9.13 14.12
C LEU A 84 -0.85 7.73 14.72
N PHE A 85 -2.03 7.17 15.01
CA PHE A 85 -2.13 5.85 15.63
C PHE A 85 -2.09 4.73 14.60
N THR A 86 -3.00 4.78 13.61
CA THR A 86 -3.10 3.75 12.57
C THR A 86 -3.74 4.30 11.31
N ALA A 87 -3.44 3.67 10.19
CA ALA A 87 -4.17 3.88 8.96
C ALA A 87 -4.21 2.61 8.11
N ALA A 88 -5.23 2.54 7.25
CA ALA A 88 -5.38 1.45 6.30
C ALA A 88 -6.28 1.81 5.13
N LEU A 89 -6.09 1.12 4.01
CA LEU A 89 -6.95 1.22 2.85
C LEU A 89 -8.28 0.49 3.10
N TRP A 90 -9.39 1.11 2.66
CA TRP A 90 -10.74 0.53 2.66
C TRP A 90 -11.25 0.43 1.22
N LEU A 91 -11.68 -0.75 0.82
CA LEU A 91 -12.17 -1.04 -0.51
C LEU A 91 -13.52 -1.74 -0.39
N GLY A 92 -14.54 -1.26 -1.09
CA GLY A 92 -15.85 -1.89 -1.03
C GLY A 92 -16.70 -1.59 -2.26
N GLY A 93 -17.62 -2.50 -2.55
CA GLY A 93 -18.59 -2.38 -3.63
C GLY A 93 -19.56 -3.56 -3.62
N THR A 94 -20.48 -3.58 -4.56
CA THR A 94 -21.40 -4.69 -4.74
C THR A 94 -21.15 -5.39 -6.07
N ASP A 95 -21.37 -6.71 -6.10
CA ASP A 95 -21.33 -7.46 -7.34
C ASP A 95 -22.66 -7.36 -8.12
N VAL A 96 -22.75 -8.04 -9.28
CA VAL A 96 -23.94 -8.05 -10.14
C VAL A 96 -25.20 -8.59 -9.43
N ASN A 97 -25.05 -9.38 -8.39
CA ASN A 97 -26.12 -9.92 -7.55
C ASN A 97 -26.43 -9.03 -6.33
N ASN A 98 -25.86 -7.82 -6.30
CA ASN A 98 -25.94 -6.89 -5.18
C ASN A 98 -25.38 -7.45 -3.85
N GLN A 99 -24.42 -8.38 -3.93
CA GLN A 99 -23.70 -8.89 -2.76
C GLN A 99 -22.53 -7.98 -2.44
N LEU A 100 -22.40 -7.63 -1.16
CA LEU A 100 -21.30 -6.79 -0.68
C LEU A 100 -19.97 -7.52 -0.79
N LYS A 101 -18.99 -6.86 -1.40
CA LYS A 101 -17.58 -7.23 -1.45
C LYS A 101 -16.79 -6.15 -0.72
N LEU A 102 -16.01 -6.53 0.28
CA LEU A 102 -15.38 -5.55 1.16
C LEU A 102 -14.06 -6.08 1.71
N ALA A 103 -13.03 -5.25 1.66
CA ALA A 103 -11.77 -5.46 2.35
C ALA A 103 -11.38 -4.18 3.10
N ALA A 104 -11.12 -4.28 4.39
CA ALA A 104 -10.76 -3.14 5.22
C ALA A 104 -9.96 -3.60 6.45
N LEU A 105 -9.13 -2.72 6.98
CA LEU A 105 -8.49 -2.88 8.28
C LEU A 105 -8.69 -1.61 9.10
N ARG A 106 -8.70 -1.76 10.43
CA ARG A 106 -8.68 -0.65 11.38
C ARG A 106 -7.54 -0.84 12.37
N TYR A 107 -7.80 -1.52 13.46
CA TYR A 107 -6.83 -1.73 14.55
C TYR A 107 -6.22 -3.13 14.55
N ARG A 108 -6.32 -3.85 13.42
CA ARG A 108 -5.83 -5.22 13.24
C ARG A 108 -6.38 -6.24 14.25
N ASN A 109 -7.68 -6.17 14.52
CA ASN A 109 -8.39 -7.22 15.24
C ASN A 109 -8.65 -8.44 14.35
N GLY A 110 -8.62 -8.24 13.03
CA GLY A 110 -8.76 -9.26 11.99
C GLY A 110 -7.77 -9.04 10.84
N GLN A 111 -8.00 -9.72 9.73
CA GLN A 111 -7.15 -9.71 8.55
C GLN A 111 -7.99 -9.80 7.28
N ASP A 112 -7.84 -8.82 6.36
CA ASP A 112 -8.51 -8.80 5.06
C ASP A 112 -7.52 -8.63 3.89
N TYR A 113 -6.23 -8.38 4.17
CA TYR A 113 -5.20 -8.25 3.16
C TYR A 113 -4.05 -9.23 3.39
N TRP A 114 -3.54 -9.79 2.32
CA TRP A 114 -2.37 -10.68 2.28
C TRP A 114 -1.38 -10.19 1.25
N THR A 115 -0.15 -10.65 1.32
CA THR A 115 0.92 -10.29 0.40
C THR A 115 0.86 -11.09 -0.90
N GLY A 116 1.49 -10.56 -1.95
CA GLY A 116 1.65 -11.20 -3.25
C GLY A 116 0.62 -10.81 -4.30
N PRO A 117 0.99 -10.96 -5.58
CA PRO A 117 0.09 -10.72 -6.70
C PRO A 117 -0.97 -11.81 -6.82
N LEU A 118 -2.04 -11.49 -7.54
CA LEU A 118 -3.09 -12.41 -7.93
C LEU A 118 -2.89 -12.91 -9.36
N THR A 119 -3.53 -14.03 -9.69
CA THR A 119 -3.65 -14.46 -11.08
C THR A 119 -4.50 -13.46 -11.86
N LYS A 120 -4.11 -13.19 -13.11
CA LYS A 120 -4.69 -12.14 -13.96
C LYS A 120 -6.19 -12.36 -14.29
N ILE A 121 -6.63 -13.61 -14.35
CA ILE A 121 -7.97 -13.99 -14.85
C ILE A 121 -8.89 -14.41 -13.72
N THR A 122 -8.40 -15.12 -12.71
CA THR A 122 -9.22 -15.74 -11.66
C THR A 122 -9.04 -15.12 -10.29
N ALA A 123 -8.13 -14.16 -10.16
CA ALA A 123 -7.77 -13.52 -8.90
C ALA A 123 -7.43 -14.52 -7.79
N GLU A 124 -6.67 -15.55 -8.12
CA GLU A 124 -6.22 -16.56 -7.17
C GLU A 124 -4.78 -16.31 -6.74
N THR A 125 -4.40 -16.85 -5.61
CA THR A 125 -3.02 -16.88 -5.11
C THR A 125 -2.76 -18.19 -4.41
N THR A 126 -1.53 -18.40 -3.92
CA THR A 126 -1.14 -19.59 -3.15
C THR A 126 -0.42 -19.16 -1.87
N TYR A 127 -0.34 -20.07 -0.90
CA TYR A 127 0.41 -19.85 0.34
C TYR A 127 1.88 -19.48 0.04
N GLU A 128 2.51 -20.17 -0.90
CA GLU A 128 3.91 -19.95 -1.28
C GLU A 128 4.09 -18.54 -1.88
N ASN A 129 3.15 -18.12 -2.71
CA ASN A 129 3.16 -16.78 -3.29
C ASN A 129 3.01 -15.71 -2.21
N CYS A 130 2.05 -15.86 -1.30
CA CYS A 130 1.89 -14.95 -0.16
C CYS A 130 3.17 -14.86 0.68
N SER A 131 3.81 -15.98 0.97
CA SER A 131 5.03 -16.04 1.77
C SER A 131 6.22 -15.38 1.07
N LYS A 132 6.36 -15.60 -0.24
CA LYS A 132 7.43 -15.02 -1.07
C LYS A 132 7.42 -13.49 -1.05
N TYR A 133 6.21 -12.90 -1.05
CA TYR A 133 6.03 -11.46 -1.12
C TYR A 133 5.78 -10.79 0.25
N ASP A 134 5.92 -11.50 1.37
CA ASP A 134 5.88 -10.87 2.70
C ASP A 134 7.19 -10.11 2.98
N ARG A 135 7.46 -9.09 2.15
CA ARG A 135 8.62 -8.22 2.23
C ARG A 135 8.37 -6.87 1.59
N HIS A 136 9.07 -5.84 2.02
CA HIS A 136 9.18 -4.58 1.31
C HIS A 136 10.43 -4.58 0.43
N PHE A 137 10.29 -4.08 -0.79
CA PHE A 137 11.38 -3.85 -1.72
C PHE A 137 11.82 -2.39 -1.58
N VAL A 138 12.97 -2.18 -0.94
CA VAL A 138 13.43 -0.86 -0.54
C VAL A 138 14.51 -0.36 -1.48
N THR A 139 14.29 0.80 -2.08
CA THR A 139 15.24 1.45 -2.99
C THR A 139 15.41 2.92 -2.61
N THR A 140 16.54 3.50 -2.99
CA THR A 140 16.77 4.94 -2.90
C THR A 140 17.14 5.50 -4.27
N GLN A 141 16.78 6.76 -4.51
CA GLN A 141 17.11 7.42 -5.76
C GLN A 141 18.63 7.50 -5.99
N ASP A 142 19.41 7.71 -4.91
CA ASP A 142 20.87 7.74 -4.99
C ASP A 142 21.46 6.38 -5.36
N MET A 143 20.96 5.27 -4.81
CA MET A 143 21.36 3.92 -5.20
C MET A 143 21.16 3.69 -6.70
N ILE A 144 20.03 4.14 -7.24
CA ILE A 144 19.74 3.99 -8.67
C ILE A 144 20.59 4.92 -9.54
N ARG A 145 20.87 6.15 -9.08
CA ARG A 145 21.80 7.05 -9.76
C ARG A 145 23.22 6.48 -9.83
N GLU A 146 23.69 5.91 -8.72
CA GLU A 146 25.01 5.28 -8.65
C GLU A 146 25.10 4.07 -9.59
N PHE A 147 24.08 3.19 -9.57
CA PHE A 147 23.99 2.06 -10.51
C PHE A 147 24.05 2.51 -11.96
N ASN A 148 23.25 3.52 -12.31
CA ASN A 148 23.20 4.02 -13.69
C ASN A 148 24.54 4.65 -14.12
N ALA A 149 25.19 5.43 -13.25
CA ALA A 149 26.51 5.99 -13.53
C ALA A 149 27.59 4.91 -13.68
N TRP A 150 27.56 3.87 -12.85
CA TRP A 150 28.46 2.72 -12.97
C TRP A 150 28.24 1.98 -14.28
N PHE A 151 27.00 1.71 -14.65
CA PHE A 151 26.65 1.00 -15.88
C PHE A 151 27.06 1.79 -17.14
N GLU A 152 26.74 3.10 -17.18
CA GLU A 152 27.11 3.98 -18.29
C GLU A 152 28.64 4.10 -18.47
N ALA A 153 29.40 4.14 -17.37
CA ALA A 153 30.87 4.11 -17.43
C ALA A 153 31.40 2.83 -18.06
N GLY A 154 30.79 1.68 -17.73
CA GLY A 154 31.14 0.39 -18.36
C GLY A 154 30.84 0.31 -19.85
N LEU A 155 29.69 0.86 -20.26
CA LEU A 155 29.35 0.97 -21.68
C LEU A 155 30.35 1.87 -22.45
N ALA A 156 30.72 3.01 -21.88
CA ALA A 156 31.71 3.92 -22.46
C ALA A 156 33.09 3.25 -22.58
N ASP A 157 33.50 2.47 -21.57
CA ASP A 157 34.73 1.70 -21.62
C ASP A 157 34.76 0.66 -22.76
N GLN A 158 33.66 -0.06 -22.95
CA GLN A 158 33.51 -1.02 -24.05
C GLN A 158 33.61 -0.34 -25.43
N GLN A 159 33.02 0.85 -25.56
CA GLN A 159 33.05 1.62 -26.84
C GLN A 159 34.40 2.25 -27.13
N ASN A 160 35.11 2.72 -26.11
CA ASN A 160 36.34 3.51 -26.27
C ASN A 160 37.62 2.73 -25.92
N GLY A 161 37.52 1.52 -25.42
CA GLY A 161 38.68 0.74 -24.97
C GLY A 161 39.35 1.32 -23.72
N THR A 162 38.59 1.95 -22.84
CA THR A 162 39.05 2.57 -21.59
C THR A 162 38.75 1.67 -20.39
N ASN A 163 39.10 2.10 -19.18
CA ASN A 163 38.82 1.41 -17.94
C ASN A 163 38.29 2.38 -16.85
N THR A 164 37.51 3.35 -17.26
CA THR A 164 36.97 4.43 -16.42
C THR A 164 36.07 3.88 -15.32
N GLN A 165 35.27 2.85 -15.60
CA GLN A 165 34.36 2.20 -14.63
C GLN A 165 35.14 1.70 -13.41
N SER A 166 36.21 0.92 -13.62
CA SER A 166 37.01 0.37 -12.52
C SER A 166 37.80 1.44 -11.75
N GLN A 167 38.10 2.56 -12.39
CA GLN A 167 38.80 3.70 -11.75
C GLN A 167 37.86 4.56 -10.90
N GLN A 168 36.64 4.81 -11.38
CA GLN A 168 35.65 5.65 -10.69
C GLN A 168 34.86 4.86 -9.64
N PHE A 169 34.67 3.56 -9.85
CA PHE A 169 33.87 2.69 -9.00
C PHE A 169 34.65 1.42 -8.56
N PRO A 170 35.82 1.55 -7.92
CA PRO A 170 36.74 0.42 -7.70
C PRO A 170 36.15 -0.70 -6.83
N ASP A 171 35.27 -0.37 -5.90
CA ASP A 171 34.66 -1.31 -4.95
C ASP A 171 33.14 -1.46 -5.11
N TYR A 172 32.56 -0.87 -6.15
CA TYR A 172 31.13 -0.90 -6.37
C TYR A 172 30.63 -2.32 -6.63
N LYS A 173 29.56 -2.66 -5.95
CA LYS A 173 28.82 -3.90 -6.16
C LYS A 173 27.36 -3.55 -6.35
N VAL A 174 26.77 -4.04 -7.42
CA VAL A 174 25.35 -3.85 -7.68
C VAL A 174 24.55 -4.37 -6.47
N PRO A 175 23.72 -3.53 -5.86
CA PRO A 175 22.89 -3.92 -4.72
C PRO A 175 21.95 -5.09 -5.07
N GLU A 176 21.77 -6.02 -4.12
CA GLU A 176 20.92 -7.19 -4.34
C GLU A 176 19.47 -6.80 -4.67
N ILE A 177 18.98 -5.70 -4.13
CA ILE A 177 17.63 -5.21 -4.44
C ILE A 177 17.45 -4.85 -5.90
N ILE A 178 18.51 -4.39 -6.59
CA ILE A 178 18.47 -4.15 -8.03
C ILE A 178 18.45 -5.47 -8.78
N LYS A 179 19.25 -6.45 -8.36
CA LYS A 179 19.30 -7.77 -9.00
C LYS A 179 18.02 -8.57 -8.84
N GLU A 180 17.39 -8.45 -7.66
CA GLU A 180 16.19 -9.19 -7.29
C GLU A 180 14.90 -8.37 -7.42
N TRP A 181 14.93 -7.27 -8.16
CA TRP A 181 13.76 -6.41 -8.34
C TRP A 181 12.58 -7.22 -8.91
N PRO A 182 11.39 -7.18 -8.30
CA PRO A 182 10.26 -8.00 -8.73
C PRO A 182 9.52 -7.37 -9.93
N ALA A 183 10.26 -7.07 -10.99
CA ALA A 183 9.72 -6.46 -12.20
C ALA A 183 8.66 -7.33 -12.88
N HIS A 184 8.78 -8.65 -12.72
CA HIS A 184 7.89 -9.62 -13.35
C HIS A 184 7.20 -10.52 -12.34
N GLY A 185 5.91 -10.79 -12.59
CA GLY A 185 5.17 -11.87 -11.95
C GLY A 185 5.42 -13.21 -12.64
N ASP A 186 5.01 -14.28 -11.99
CA ASP A 186 5.13 -15.65 -12.54
C ASP A 186 3.97 -15.94 -13.50
N VAL A 187 4.23 -15.78 -14.80
CA VAL A 187 3.24 -16.05 -15.86
C VAL A 187 2.85 -17.53 -15.93
N THR A 188 3.71 -18.43 -15.45
CA THR A 188 3.39 -19.87 -15.43
C THR A 188 2.32 -20.21 -14.40
N GLN A 189 2.22 -19.36 -13.36
CA GLN A 189 1.15 -19.39 -12.37
C GLN A 189 -0.01 -18.47 -12.72
N GLY A 190 -0.04 -17.88 -13.91
CA GLY A 190 -1.11 -16.98 -14.37
C GLY A 190 -1.07 -15.57 -13.84
N GLN A 191 0.02 -15.14 -13.23
CA GLN A 191 0.23 -13.75 -12.78
C GLN A 191 0.46 -12.81 -13.96
N ASP A 192 0.37 -11.51 -13.73
CA ASP A 192 0.73 -10.51 -14.73
C ASP A 192 2.23 -10.54 -14.99
N TYR A 193 2.62 -10.32 -16.26
CA TYR A 193 4.04 -10.27 -16.60
C TYR A 193 4.71 -9.06 -15.95
N TYR A 194 4.15 -7.87 -16.09
CA TYR A 194 4.66 -6.66 -15.46
C TYR A 194 4.13 -6.51 -14.04
N LEU A 195 5.02 -6.41 -13.05
CA LEU A 195 4.65 -6.30 -11.64
C LEU A 195 5.17 -5.00 -11.02
N ALA A 196 6.43 -4.93 -10.62
CA ALA A 196 7.02 -3.69 -10.13
C ALA A 196 7.55 -2.83 -11.29
N PRO A 197 7.48 -1.49 -11.19
CA PRO A 197 7.94 -0.62 -12.28
C PRO A 197 9.45 -0.69 -12.46
N PHE A 198 9.91 -0.83 -13.70
CA PHE A 198 11.33 -0.81 -14.05
C PHE A 198 11.59 0.03 -15.30
N TYR A 199 12.78 0.59 -15.36
CA TYR A 199 13.31 1.21 -16.58
C TYR A 199 13.95 0.13 -17.43
N ASP A 200 13.47 0.01 -18.66
CA ASP A 200 13.94 -0.93 -19.66
C ASP A 200 14.93 -0.21 -20.56
N PHE A 201 16.21 -0.46 -20.34
CA PHE A 201 17.29 0.28 -21.02
C PHE A 201 17.42 -0.11 -22.49
N ASN A 202 17.28 -1.40 -22.81
CA ASN A 202 17.43 -1.91 -24.17
C ASN A 202 16.09 -2.01 -24.93
N GLY A 203 14.94 -1.83 -24.25
CA GLY A 203 13.60 -1.84 -24.82
C GLY A 203 13.09 -3.24 -25.18
N ASP A 204 13.60 -4.30 -24.54
CA ASP A 204 13.20 -5.67 -24.83
C ASP A 204 12.00 -6.16 -24.00
N GLY A 205 11.59 -5.38 -23.00
CA GLY A 205 10.46 -5.66 -22.11
C GLY A 205 10.75 -6.70 -21.04
N HIS A 206 12.01 -7.08 -20.85
CA HIS A 206 12.45 -8.05 -19.86
C HIS A 206 13.49 -7.44 -18.91
N TYR A 207 13.21 -7.48 -17.61
CA TYR A 207 14.12 -6.93 -16.60
C TYR A 207 15.39 -7.76 -16.51
N ASN A 208 16.52 -7.14 -16.82
CA ASN A 208 17.85 -7.68 -16.59
C ASN A 208 18.82 -6.54 -16.21
N TRP A 209 19.24 -6.47 -14.98
CA TRP A 209 20.16 -5.44 -14.50
C TRP A 209 21.52 -5.45 -15.24
N GLU A 210 21.95 -6.59 -15.81
CA GLU A 210 23.18 -6.70 -16.59
C GLU A 210 23.07 -5.94 -17.93
N ASP A 211 21.86 -5.75 -18.43
CA ASP A 211 21.56 -4.98 -19.64
C ASP A 211 21.33 -3.49 -19.35
N GLY A 212 21.37 -3.10 -18.07
CA GLY A 212 21.23 -1.72 -17.62
C GLY A 212 19.84 -1.37 -17.08
N ASP A 213 18.97 -2.35 -16.90
CA ASP A 213 17.65 -2.12 -16.33
C ASP A 213 17.72 -1.88 -14.82
N PHE A 214 16.83 -1.04 -14.32
CA PHE A 214 16.80 -0.69 -12.91
C PHE A 214 15.38 -0.39 -12.40
N PRO A 215 15.12 -0.49 -11.08
CA PRO A 215 13.87 -0.01 -10.48
C PRO A 215 13.58 1.43 -10.90
N TRP A 216 12.42 1.67 -11.51
CA TRP A 216 12.20 2.89 -12.26
C TRP A 216 11.97 4.12 -11.40
N TYR A 217 13.04 4.85 -11.11
CA TYR A 217 12.96 6.28 -10.79
C TYR A 217 13.15 7.08 -12.08
N ASP A 218 12.38 8.15 -12.26
CA ASP A 218 12.50 9.03 -13.43
C ASP A 218 13.74 9.94 -13.32
N ILE A 219 14.93 9.31 -13.22
CA ILE A 219 16.22 10.02 -13.09
C ILE A 219 16.66 10.65 -14.41
N LYS A 220 16.22 10.11 -15.54
CA LYS A 220 16.54 10.61 -16.88
C LYS A 220 15.58 11.70 -17.34
N LYS A 221 14.49 11.95 -16.58
CA LYS A 221 13.46 12.94 -16.86
C LYS A 221 12.84 12.79 -18.25
N ASP A 222 12.67 11.55 -18.67
CA ASP A 222 12.07 11.18 -19.95
C ASP A 222 10.59 10.83 -19.84
N LYS A 223 10.04 10.85 -18.63
CA LYS A 223 8.63 10.60 -18.37
C LYS A 223 7.76 11.78 -18.78
N GLU A 224 6.83 11.52 -19.67
CA GLU A 224 5.78 12.47 -20.05
C GLU A 224 4.47 12.16 -19.33
N CYS A 225 4.16 12.87 -18.23
CA CYS A 225 3.00 12.62 -17.38
C CYS A 225 1.66 12.57 -18.12
N ASN A 226 1.54 13.21 -19.29
CA ASN A 226 0.31 13.19 -20.09
C ASN A 226 0.21 11.95 -21.01
N VAL A 227 1.30 11.24 -21.23
CA VAL A 227 1.41 10.11 -22.17
C VAL A 227 1.69 8.82 -21.41
N ASP A 228 2.63 8.86 -20.49
CA ASP A 228 3.04 7.71 -19.71
C ASP A 228 2.03 7.42 -18.59
N ARG A 229 1.36 6.29 -18.70
CA ARG A 229 0.42 5.80 -17.69
C ARG A 229 1.06 4.90 -16.64
N SER A 230 2.31 4.55 -16.83
CA SER A 230 3.07 3.73 -15.90
C SER A 230 3.49 4.55 -14.67
N VAL A 231 3.43 3.92 -13.52
CA VAL A 231 3.75 4.54 -12.23
C VAL A 231 5.22 4.28 -11.92
N SER A 232 6.05 5.33 -11.95
CA SER A 232 7.44 5.25 -11.48
C SER A 232 7.52 5.19 -9.95
N LEU A 233 8.71 4.91 -9.42
CA LEU A 233 9.01 5.08 -8.01
C LEU A 233 9.21 6.57 -7.69
N TYR A 234 8.80 6.96 -6.48
CA TYR A 234 8.85 8.35 -6.02
C TYR A 234 9.72 8.50 -4.77
N GLY A 235 10.09 9.74 -4.48
CA GLY A 235 10.85 10.10 -3.28
C GLY A 235 12.34 9.83 -3.40
N ASP A 236 13.09 10.25 -2.38
CA ASP A 236 14.51 9.92 -2.26
C ASP A 236 14.70 8.49 -1.73
N MET A 237 13.72 7.97 -0.99
CA MET A 237 13.60 6.58 -0.55
C MET A 237 12.19 6.07 -0.82
N ASN A 238 12.08 4.87 -1.36
CA ASN A 238 10.83 4.21 -1.71
C ASN A 238 10.78 2.78 -1.18
N TYR A 239 9.64 2.40 -0.64
CA TYR A 239 9.26 1.05 -0.26
C TYR A 239 8.16 0.61 -1.21
N TRP A 240 8.41 -0.39 -2.00
CA TRP A 240 7.43 -0.98 -2.89
C TRP A 240 7.02 -2.36 -2.34
N TRP A 241 5.74 -2.69 -2.43
CA TRP A 241 5.23 -4.03 -2.12
C TRP A 241 3.94 -4.31 -2.88
N VAL A 242 3.54 -5.57 -2.90
CA VAL A 242 2.28 -6.00 -3.50
C VAL A 242 1.47 -6.80 -2.51
N MET A 243 0.18 -6.50 -2.43
CA MET A 243 -0.78 -7.18 -1.57
C MET A 243 -2.10 -7.43 -2.29
N ASN A 244 -2.96 -8.24 -1.70
CA ASN A 244 -4.26 -8.59 -2.23
C ASN A 244 -5.27 -8.84 -1.10
N ASP A 245 -6.57 -8.89 -1.46
CA ASP A 245 -7.65 -9.19 -0.52
C ASP A 245 -8.19 -10.63 -0.64
N LYS A 246 -7.46 -11.54 -1.31
CA LYS A 246 -7.98 -12.90 -1.59
C LYS A 246 -7.11 -14.04 -1.06
N GLY A 247 -6.13 -13.73 -0.22
CA GLY A 247 -5.23 -14.74 0.33
C GLY A 247 -5.90 -15.71 1.32
N ASN A 248 -6.95 -15.29 2.02
CA ASN A 248 -7.68 -16.13 2.97
C ASN A 248 -9.08 -15.56 3.25
N ILE A 249 -9.78 -16.10 4.25
CA ILE A 249 -11.09 -15.61 4.72
C ILE A 249 -10.89 -14.26 5.43
N HIS A 250 -11.71 -13.27 5.07
CA HIS A 250 -11.74 -11.98 5.73
C HIS A 250 -12.22 -12.12 7.18
N THR A 251 -11.42 -11.70 8.12
CA THR A 251 -11.74 -11.80 9.55
C THR A 251 -11.92 -10.43 10.22
N GLU A 252 -11.50 -9.34 9.58
CA GLU A 252 -11.80 -7.98 10.06
C GLU A 252 -13.22 -7.57 9.67
N THR A 253 -13.61 -7.72 8.41
CA THR A 253 -14.95 -7.36 7.93
C THR A 253 -15.93 -8.51 7.91
N GLY A 254 -15.47 -9.75 7.79
CA GLY A 254 -16.30 -10.93 7.57
C GLY A 254 -17.01 -10.95 6.20
N ALA A 255 -16.67 -10.05 5.30
CA ALA A 255 -17.26 -9.95 3.97
C ALA A 255 -16.56 -10.86 2.96
N ASP A 256 -17.19 -11.04 1.81
CA ASP A 256 -16.56 -11.73 0.68
C ASP A 256 -15.47 -10.85 0.04
N PRO A 257 -14.38 -11.45 -0.45
CA PRO A 257 -13.30 -10.73 -1.11
C PRO A 257 -13.73 -10.13 -2.45
N ILE A 258 -13.03 -9.08 -2.85
CA ILE A 258 -13.16 -8.41 -4.15
C ILE A 258 -12.36 -9.16 -5.22
N GLY A 259 -11.15 -9.60 -4.89
CA GLY A 259 -10.13 -10.03 -5.83
C GLY A 259 -9.29 -8.85 -6.32
N MET A 260 -8.94 -7.94 -5.41
CA MET A 260 -8.15 -6.76 -5.68
C MET A 260 -6.67 -7.05 -5.47
N GLU A 261 -5.85 -6.83 -6.50
CA GLU A 261 -4.41 -6.72 -6.38
C GLU A 261 -4.05 -5.26 -6.12
N ILE A 262 -3.18 -5.01 -5.16
CA ILE A 262 -2.79 -3.68 -4.74
C ILE A 262 -1.28 -3.59 -4.79
N ARG A 263 -0.76 -2.74 -5.66
CA ARG A 263 0.66 -2.39 -5.73
C ARG A 263 0.86 -1.10 -4.99
N ALA A 264 1.62 -1.14 -3.94
CA ALA A 264 1.73 -0.05 -3.00
C ALA A 264 3.16 0.52 -2.95
N GLN A 265 3.23 1.82 -2.72
CA GLN A 265 4.47 2.53 -2.48
C GLN A 265 4.31 3.39 -1.23
N ALA A 266 5.33 3.38 -0.37
CA ALA A 266 5.51 4.38 0.67
C ALA A 266 6.86 5.07 0.47
N PHE A 267 6.86 6.40 0.46
CA PHE A 267 8.06 7.14 0.13
C PHE A 267 8.18 8.45 0.92
N ALA A 268 9.38 8.97 0.98
CA ALA A 268 9.69 10.23 1.63
C ALA A 268 10.78 11.00 0.87
N PHE A 269 10.82 12.29 1.13
CA PHE A 269 11.85 13.19 0.64
C PHE A 269 12.67 13.74 1.82
N ALA A 270 13.97 13.83 1.64
CA ALA A 270 14.85 14.58 2.52
C ALA A 270 14.97 16.02 2.00
N SER A 271 14.31 16.97 2.66
CA SER A 271 14.26 18.37 2.23
C SER A 271 14.50 19.32 3.40
N ASN A 272 14.59 20.62 3.10
CA ASN A 272 14.76 21.68 4.12
C ASN A 272 13.46 22.47 4.36
N ASP A 273 12.32 21.95 3.91
CA ASP A 273 10.99 22.54 4.03
C ASP A 273 10.03 21.58 4.77
N GLU A 274 8.74 21.88 4.74
CA GLU A 274 7.69 21.12 5.41
C GLU A 274 7.56 19.68 4.88
N ILE A 275 8.01 19.41 3.66
CA ILE A 275 8.01 18.06 3.05
C ILE A 275 8.89 17.11 3.88
N ASN A 276 9.91 17.63 4.57
CA ASN A 276 10.73 16.86 5.50
C ASN A 276 9.96 16.27 6.70
N ASN A 277 8.72 16.71 6.91
CA ASN A 277 7.83 16.24 7.97
C ASN A 277 6.68 15.38 7.43
N MET A 278 6.78 14.88 6.21
CA MET A 278 5.72 14.14 5.53
C MET A 278 6.18 12.76 5.08
N THR A 279 5.22 11.84 5.05
CA THR A 279 5.33 10.55 4.35
C THR A 279 4.22 10.45 3.33
N PHE A 280 4.49 9.77 2.23
CA PHE A 280 3.60 9.67 1.08
C PHE A 280 3.29 8.20 0.80
N TYR A 281 2.06 7.94 0.40
CA TYR A 281 1.58 6.59 0.08
C TYR A 281 0.84 6.61 -1.25
N ASN A 282 1.22 5.72 -2.15
CA ASN A 282 0.58 5.55 -3.45
C ASN A 282 0.09 4.11 -3.60
N TYR A 283 -1.14 3.94 -4.07
CA TYR A 283 -1.76 2.63 -4.26
C TYR A 283 -2.28 2.52 -5.69
N GLU A 284 -1.77 1.56 -6.43
CA GLU A 284 -2.35 1.13 -7.69
C GLU A 284 -3.31 -0.03 -7.42
N LEU A 285 -4.59 0.17 -7.72
CA LEU A 285 -5.66 -0.81 -7.46
C LEU A 285 -6.03 -1.51 -8.76
N ILE A 286 -5.85 -2.82 -8.80
CA ILE A 286 -6.10 -3.63 -10.00
C ILE A 286 -7.16 -4.68 -9.66
N ASN A 287 -8.36 -4.53 -10.22
CA ASN A 287 -9.39 -5.54 -10.08
C ASN A 287 -9.05 -6.78 -10.92
N ARG A 288 -8.66 -7.85 -10.26
CA ARG A 288 -8.42 -9.17 -10.86
C ARG A 288 -9.66 -10.07 -10.74
N GLY A 289 -10.66 -9.64 -9.98
CA GLY A 289 -11.92 -10.37 -9.82
C GLY A 289 -12.65 -10.54 -11.15
N THR A 290 -13.40 -11.61 -11.26
CA THR A 290 -14.15 -11.97 -12.48
C THR A 290 -15.44 -11.17 -12.66
N GLN A 291 -15.81 -10.37 -11.65
CA GLN A 291 -17.06 -9.62 -11.64
C GLN A 291 -16.83 -8.11 -11.64
N THR A 292 -17.72 -7.39 -12.33
CA THR A 292 -17.77 -5.93 -12.22
C THR A 292 -18.29 -5.53 -10.85
N LEU A 293 -17.64 -4.55 -10.25
CA LEU A 293 -18.12 -3.92 -9.01
C LEU A 293 -18.99 -2.72 -9.33
N TYR A 294 -20.09 -2.60 -8.60
CA TYR A 294 -21.02 -1.48 -8.63
C TYR A 294 -20.97 -0.75 -7.30
N ASN A 295 -21.34 0.53 -7.30
CA ASN A 295 -21.35 1.38 -6.10
C ASN A 295 -20.04 1.24 -5.31
N THR A 296 -18.92 1.34 -6.04
CA THR A 296 -17.60 1.09 -5.49
C THR A 296 -17.07 2.34 -4.78
N TYR A 297 -16.54 2.13 -3.58
CA TYR A 297 -15.91 3.16 -2.77
C TYR A 297 -14.51 2.74 -2.38
N PHE A 298 -13.60 3.70 -2.50
CA PHE A 298 -12.24 3.59 -1.98
C PHE A 298 -12.07 4.64 -0.89
N GLY A 299 -11.56 4.24 0.25
CA GLY A 299 -11.34 5.12 1.38
C GLY A 299 -10.00 4.83 2.04
N PHE A 300 -9.50 5.79 2.78
CA PHE A 300 -8.33 5.64 3.59
C PHE A 300 -8.71 5.97 5.04
N PHE A 301 -8.75 4.94 5.87
CA PHE A 301 -9.00 5.09 7.30
C PHE A 301 -7.75 5.64 7.96
N THR A 302 -7.90 6.65 8.80
CA THR A 302 -6.80 7.22 9.59
C THR A 302 -7.32 7.56 10.97
N ASP A 303 -6.57 7.18 11.99
CA ASP A 303 -6.80 7.52 13.38
C ASP A 303 -5.63 8.34 13.91
N GLY A 304 -5.94 9.49 14.52
CA GLY A 304 -4.95 10.38 15.13
C GLY A 304 -4.51 9.90 16.51
N ALA A 305 -3.39 10.39 16.99
CA ALA A 305 -2.91 10.18 18.36
C ALA A 305 -1.92 11.27 18.74
N LEU A 306 -2.29 12.52 18.50
CA LEU A 306 -1.42 13.67 18.77
C LEU A 306 -1.45 14.06 20.26
N GLY A 307 -0.45 13.64 21.00
CA GLY A 307 -0.36 13.93 22.43
C GLY A 307 -1.25 13.01 23.26
N ASP A 308 -2.37 13.52 23.80
CA ASP A 308 -3.38 12.72 24.49
C ASP A 308 -4.46 12.27 23.49
N PRO A 309 -4.56 10.97 23.19
CA PRO A 309 -5.51 10.46 22.18
C PRO A 309 -6.98 10.59 22.59
N PHE A 310 -7.28 11.06 23.80
CA PHE A 310 -8.65 11.25 24.28
C PHE A 310 -9.18 12.67 24.12
N ASP A 311 -8.35 13.63 23.73
CA ASP A 311 -8.75 15.02 23.47
C ASP A 311 -8.57 15.46 22.01
N ASP A 312 -8.20 14.54 21.11
CA ASP A 312 -8.09 14.78 19.69
C ASP A 312 -9.46 15.03 19.04
N TYR A 313 -9.48 15.97 18.08
CA TYR A 313 -10.62 16.25 17.23
C TYR A 313 -10.24 16.04 15.77
N VAL A 314 -11.20 15.58 14.98
CA VAL A 314 -11.03 15.40 13.53
C VAL A 314 -11.96 16.32 12.77
N GLY A 315 -11.49 16.80 11.64
CA GLY A 315 -12.26 17.61 10.72
C GLY A 315 -11.96 17.27 9.27
N CYS A 316 -12.71 17.84 8.34
CA CYS A 316 -12.45 17.69 6.92
C CYS A 316 -12.72 18.99 6.15
N ASP A 317 -11.93 19.21 5.11
CA ASP A 317 -12.19 20.19 4.07
C ASP A 317 -12.50 19.45 2.77
N VAL A 318 -13.80 19.33 2.46
CA VAL A 318 -14.27 18.56 1.30
C VAL A 318 -13.78 19.19 -0.01
N SER A 319 -13.63 20.52 -0.04
CA SER A 319 -13.21 21.25 -1.25
C SER A 319 -11.76 20.97 -1.63
N ARG A 320 -10.93 20.64 -0.64
CA ARG A 320 -9.51 20.31 -0.82
C ARG A 320 -9.22 18.81 -0.76
N GLY A 321 -10.23 17.99 -0.42
CA GLY A 321 -10.02 16.56 -0.18
C GLY A 321 -9.11 16.29 1.02
N LEU A 322 -9.19 17.12 2.07
CA LEU A 322 -8.30 17.11 3.23
C LEU A 322 -9.05 16.65 4.48
N GLY A 323 -8.50 15.67 5.19
CA GLY A 323 -8.82 15.37 6.58
C GLY A 323 -7.77 15.98 7.52
N TYR A 324 -8.18 16.46 8.67
CA TYR A 324 -7.28 17.02 9.69
C TYR A 324 -7.82 16.80 11.10
#